data_519b140756bf115d6c5514bdc6b2d461
#
_entry.id   519b140756bf115d6c5514bdc6b2d461
#
_cell.length_a   1.000
_cell.length_b   1.000
_cell.length_c   1.000
_cell.angle_alpha   90.00
_cell.angle_beta   90.00
_cell.angle_gamma   90.00
#
_symmetry.space_group_name_H-M   'P 1'
#
loop_
_entity.id
_entity.type
_entity.pdbx_description
1 polymer ?
#
loop_
_entity_poly.entity_id
_entity_poly.type
_entity_poly.pdbx_seq_one_letter_code
_entity_poly.pdbx_strand_id
1 'polypeptide(L)'
;MLNKKSVDDINVKGKRVLCRCDFNVPLIDGKITDENRLVAALPTIKKLIADGGKVILCSHLGKPKGEPKPELSLAPVAVRLSELLGQEVKFAADPEVVGPNAKAAVEAMNDGDVVLLENTRYRAEETKNGEAFSKDLASLCDVFVNDAFGTAHRAHCSNVGVTQFVDTAVVGYLMQKEIDFLGNAVNNPERPFVAILGGAKVSSKISVIENLLEKVDTLIIGGGMSYTFSKAKGGHVGISLLEEDYCQYALDMIKKAEEKGVKLLLPVDNVIADAFSNDANTQVVRSGEIPDEWEGLDIGPETAKLYAEAVKEAKTVVWNGPMGAFEMPKFAAGTEAVAKALAETDAVTIIGGGDSAAAVNQLGYGDKMTHISTGGGASLEFLEGKELPGVAAANDK
;
A
#
# COMPACT_ATOMS: atom_id res chain seq x y z
N MET A 1 8.93 -3.25 18.02
CA MET A 1 8.89 -4.21 16.89
C MET A 1 7.58 -4.98 16.93
N LEU A 2 6.89 -5.11 15.80
CA LEU A 2 5.67 -5.89 15.69
C LEU A 2 6.01 -7.37 15.52
N ASN A 3 5.44 -8.22 16.37
CA ASN A 3 5.66 -9.66 16.33
C ASN A 3 4.32 -10.38 16.45
N LYS A 4 3.62 -10.49 15.31
CA LYS A 4 2.28 -11.05 15.23
C LYS A 4 2.30 -12.53 14.86
N LYS A 5 1.36 -13.30 15.41
CA LYS A 5 1.14 -14.67 14.96
C LYS A 5 0.66 -14.68 13.51
N SER A 6 1.18 -15.60 12.73
CA SER A 6 0.77 -15.83 11.33
C SER A 6 0.12 -17.19 11.17
N VAL A 7 -0.30 -17.49 9.95
CA VAL A 7 -0.85 -18.81 9.60
C VAL A 7 0.14 -19.95 9.83
N ASP A 8 1.44 -19.67 9.91
CA ASP A 8 2.46 -20.66 10.24
C ASP A 8 2.54 -21.00 11.73
N ASP A 9 1.93 -20.19 12.59
CA ASP A 9 2.01 -20.33 14.05
C ASP A 9 0.82 -21.06 14.65
N ILE A 10 -0.11 -21.53 13.83
CA ILE A 10 -1.37 -22.14 14.28
C ILE A 10 -1.64 -23.47 13.56
N ASN A 11 -2.51 -24.28 14.18
CA ASN A 11 -3.02 -25.51 13.58
C ASN A 11 -4.50 -25.32 13.25
N VAL A 12 -4.85 -25.40 11.97
CA VAL A 12 -6.23 -25.18 11.48
C VAL A 12 -6.93 -26.50 11.08
N LYS A 13 -6.31 -27.65 11.26
CA LYS A 13 -6.88 -28.93 10.84
C LYS A 13 -8.27 -29.14 11.43
N GLY A 14 -9.26 -29.33 10.56
CA GLY A 14 -10.64 -29.54 10.96
C GLY A 14 -11.36 -28.29 11.47
N LYS A 15 -10.70 -27.15 11.50
CA LYS A 15 -11.26 -25.89 12.01
C LYS A 15 -11.83 -25.03 10.89
N ARG A 16 -12.86 -24.26 11.23
CA ARG A 16 -13.42 -23.25 10.34
C ARG A 16 -12.55 -22.00 10.44
N VAL A 17 -12.00 -21.58 9.32
CA VAL A 17 -11.08 -20.42 9.25
C VAL A 17 -11.72 -19.32 8.42
N LEU A 18 -12.02 -18.19 9.03
CA LEU A 18 -12.46 -17.00 8.30
C LEU A 18 -11.22 -16.22 7.89
N CYS A 19 -10.97 -16.12 6.59
CA CYS A 19 -9.82 -15.39 6.03
C CYS A 19 -10.31 -14.13 5.32
N ARG A 20 -9.95 -12.97 5.87
CA ARG A 20 -10.26 -11.66 5.27
C ARG A 20 -9.22 -11.35 4.21
N CYS A 21 -9.63 -11.37 2.96
CA CYS A 21 -8.82 -11.05 1.79
C CYS A 21 -9.16 -9.65 1.24
N ASP A 22 -8.36 -9.18 0.31
CA ASP A 22 -8.67 -8.00 -0.49
C ASP A 22 -8.97 -8.45 -1.92
N PHE A 23 -10.25 -8.60 -2.21
CA PHE A 23 -10.76 -8.93 -3.54
C PHE A 23 -11.48 -7.75 -4.19
N ASN A 24 -11.13 -6.55 -3.77
CA ASN A 24 -11.64 -5.32 -4.38
C ASN A 24 -10.97 -5.10 -5.72
N VAL A 25 -11.36 -5.89 -6.70
CA VAL A 25 -10.80 -5.89 -8.05
C VAL A 25 -11.63 -5.03 -8.99
N PRO A 26 -11.03 -4.44 -10.04
CA PRO A 26 -11.79 -3.71 -11.03
C PRO A 26 -12.62 -4.65 -11.90
N LEU A 27 -13.89 -4.29 -12.09
CA LEU A 27 -14.85 -5.03 -12.91
C LEU A 27 -15.36 -4.12 -14.02
N ILE A 28 -15.40 -4.65 -15.26
CA ILE A 28 -16.06 -4.02 -16.40
C ILE A 28 -17.02 -5.05 -16.98
N ASP A 29 -18.33 -4.72 -16.99
CA ASP A 29 -19.38 -5.62 -17.46
C ASP A 29 -19.33 -7.01 -16.82
N GLY A 30 -19.09 -7.06 -15.50
CA GLY A 30 -19.00 -8.28 -14.73
C GLY A 30 -17.72 -9.09 -14.94
N LYS A 31 -16.73 -8.54 -15.65
CA LYS A 31 -15.43 -9.21 -15.89
C LYS A 31 -14.32 -8.55 -15.10
N ILE A 32 -13.50 -9.37 -14.47
CA ILE A 32 -12.31 -8.90 -13.75
C ILE A 32 -11.26 -8.47 -14.77
N THR A 33 -10.85 -7.19 -14.72
CA THR A 33 -9.85 -6.62 -15.64
C THR A 33 -8.42 -6.67 -15.09
N ASP A 34 -8.27 -6.86 -13.78
CA ASP A 34 -7.00 -7.04 -13.10
C ASP A 34 -7.19 -8.02 -11.96
N GLU A 35 -6.53 -9.18 -12.05
CA GLU A 35 -6.64 -10.25 -11.06
C GLU A 35 -5.46 -10.33 -10.09
N ASN A 36 -4.58 -9.35 -10.07
CA ASN A 36 -3.36 -9.40 -9.24
C ASN A 36 -3.67 -9.65 -7.76
N ARG A 37 -4.74 -9.07 -7.25
CA ARG A 37 -5.15 -9.27 -5.85
C ARG A 37 -5.60 -10.70 -5.57
N LEU A 38 -6.22 -11.36 -6.53
CA LEU A 38 -6.62 -12.76 -6.41
C LEU A 38 -5.37 -13.65 -6.37
N VAL A 39 -4.45 -13.43 -7.30
CA VAL A 39 -3.20 -14.19 -7.38
C VAL A 39 -2.37 -14.02 -6.11
N ALA A 40 -2.29 -12.79 -5.61
CA ALA A 40 -1.54 -12.47 -4.39
C ALA A 40 -2.11 -13.17 -3.14
N ALA A 41 -3.40 -13.44 -3.10
CA ALA A 41 -4.05 -14.12 -1.98
C ALA A 41 -3.83 -15.64 -1.98
N LEU A 42 -3.43 -16.23 -3.10
CA LEU A 42 -3.33 -17.68 -3.25
C LEU A 42 -2.39 -18.37 -2.24
N PRO A 43 -1.19 -17.84 -1.93
CA PRO A 43 -0.31 -18.50 -0.96
C PRO A 43 -0.95 -18.74 0.40
N THR A 44 -1.64 -17.74 0.94
CA THR A 44 -2.34 -17.86 2.23
C THR A 44 -3.50 -18.87 2.13
N ILE A 45 -4.30 -18.76 1.08
CA ILE A 45 -5.46 -19.67 0.86
C ILE A 45 -4.96 -21.12 0.71
N LYS A 46 -3.95 -21.36 -0.11
CA LYS A 46 -3.37 -22.69 -0.33
C LYS A 46 -2.77 -23.26 0.95
N LYS A 47 -2.14 -22.46 1.78
CA LYS A 47 -1.61 -22.87 3.08
C LYS A 47 -2.74 -23.41 3.99
N LEU A 48 -3.82 -22.65 4.08
CA LEU A 48 -4.98 -23.05 4.91
C LEU A 48 -5.65 -24.32 4.39
N ILE A 49 -5.75 -24.47 3.08
CA ILE A 49 -6.28 -25.70 2.44
C ILE A 49 -5.36 -26.88 2.76
N ALA A 50 -4.07 -26.74 2.54
CA ALA A 50 -3.08 -27.81 2.76
C ALA A 50 -3.01 -28.26 4.21
N ASP A 51 -3.26 -27.34 5.15
CA ASP A 51 -3.29 -27.63 6.60
C ASP A 51 -4.62 -28.26 7.06
N GLY A 52 -5.55 -28.51 6.15
CA GLY A 52 -6.82 -29.19 6.44
C GLY A 52 -7.89 -28.29 7.03
N GLY A 53 -7.80 -26.97 6.85
CA GLY A 53 -8.82 -26.03 7.30
C GLY A 53 -10.07 -26.03 6.43
N LYS A 54 -11.20 -25.64 7.00
CA LYS A 54 -12.41 -25.26 6.26
C LYS A 54 -12.32 -23.76 6.01
N VAL A 55 -12.01 -23.37 4.77
CA VAL A 55 -11.59 -22.02 4.44
C VAL A 55 -12.77 -21.18 4.00
N ILE A 56 -13.09 -20.15 4.79
CA ILE A 56 -14.18 -19.20 4.52
C ILE A 56 -13.54 -17.86 4.18
N LEU A 57 -13.67 -17.45 2.92
CA LEU A 57 -13.10 -16.19 2.44
C LEU A 57 -14.13 -15.07 2.53
N CYS A 58 -13.69 -13.87 2.91
CA CYS A 58 -14.52 -12.68 2.87
C CYS A 58 -13.74 -11.48 2.36
N SER A 59 -14.43 -10.55 1.73
CA SER A 59 -13.88 -9.30 1.23
C SER A 59 -15.00 -8.30 0.95
N HIS A 60 -14.60 -7.04 0.86
CA HIS A 60 -15.45 -6.02 0.26
C HIS A 60 -15.17 -5.89 -1.24
N LEU A 61 -16.08 -5.26 -1.96
CA LEU A 61 -15.94 -4.88 -3.35
C LEU A 61 -16.67 -3.56 -3.59
N GLY A 62 -15.92 -2.52 -4.00
CA GLY A 62 -16.50 -1.20 -4.26
C GLY A 62 -17.20 -0.58 -3.05
N LYS A 63 -18.21 0.24 -3.33
CA LYS A 63 -18.96 0.99 -2.31
C LYS A 63 -20.47 0.80 -2.47
N PRO A 64 -21.03 -0.36 -2.08
CA PRO A 64 -22.47 -0.60 -2.19
C PRO A 64 -23.32 0.16 -1.17
N LYS A 65 -22.68 0.80 -0.18
CA LYS A 65 -23.34 1.65 0.83
C LYS A 65 -24.36 0.94 1.71
N GLY A 66 -24.04 -0.30 2.09
CA GLY A 66 -24.88 -1.07 3.02
C GLY A 66 -26.10 -1.73 2.38
N GLU A 67 -26.14 -1.86 1.07
CA GLU A 67 -27.21 -2.47 0.31
C GLU A 67 -26.67 -3.50 -0.70
N PRO A 68 -27.38 -4.63 -0.93
CA PRO A 68 -27.02 -5.53 -2.01
C PRO A 68 -27.09 -4.85 -3.36
N LYS A 69 -26.02 -4.99 -4.18
CA LYS A 69 -25.94 -4.48 -5.55
C LYS A 69 -25.35 -5.55 -6.45
N PRO A 70 -26.10 -6.10 -7.41
CA PRO A 70 -25.63 -7.19 -8.27
C PRO A 70 -24.31 -6.88 -8.98
N GLU A 71 -24.07 -5.64 -9.38
CA GLU A 71 -22.85 -5.19 -10.03
C GLU A 71 -21.63 -5.18 -9.11
N LEU A 72 -21.85 -5.27 -7.81
CA LEU A 72 -20.78 -5.33 -6.79
C LEU A 72 -20.78 -6.67 -6.04
N SER A 73 -21.37 -7.71 -6.64
CA SER A 73 -21.31 -9.06 -6.11
C SER A 73 -19.92 -9.68 -6.31
N LEU A 74 -19.48 -10.49 -5.37
CA LEU A 74 -18.24 -11.26 -5.46
C LEU A 74 -18.40 -12.57 -6.27
N ALA A 75 -19.56 -12.83 -6.86
CA ALA A 75 -19.77 -14.02 -7.67
C ALA A 75 -18.70 -14.23 -8.75
N PRO A 76 -18.30 -13.21 -9.54
CA PRO A 76 -17.22 -13.37 -10.52
C PRO A 76 -15.87 -13.75 -9.90
N VAL A 77 -15.61 -13.28 -8.69
CA VAL A 77 -14.38 -13.61 -7.95
C VAL A 77 -14.36 -15.10 -7.58
N ALA A 78 -15.49 -15.65 -7.13
CA ALA A 78 -15.58 -17.07 -6.80
C ALA A 78 -15.28 -17.96 -8.01
N VAL A 79 -15.79 -17.60 -9.18
CA VAL A 79 -15.52 -18.31 -10.43
C VAL A 79 -14.03 -18.30 -10.77
N ARG A 80 -13.41 -17.13 -10.73
CA ARG A 80 -11.99 -17.00 -11.09
C ARG A 80 -11.07 -17.67 -10.05
N LEU A 81 -11.39 -17.55 -8.78
CA LEU A 81 -10.63 -18.25 -7.72
C LEU A 81 -10.69 -19.76 -7.89
N SER A 82 -11.84 -20.30 -8.27
CA SER A 82 -11.98 -21.73 -8.54
C SER A 82 -11.00 -22.19 -9.62
N GLU A 83 -10.88 -21.43 -10.70
CA GLU A 83 -9.94 -21.72 -11.79
C GLU A 83 -8.49 -21.63 -11.30
N LEU A 84 -8.15 -20.57 -10.56
CA LEU A 84 -6.78 -20.35 -10.06
C LEU A 84 -6.35 -21.39 -9.02
N LEU A 85 -7.28 -21.86 -8.18
CA LEU A 85 -7.00 -22.88 -7.17
C LEU A 85 -7.05 -24.31 -7.71
N GLY A 86 -7.71 -24.52 -8.86
CA GLY A 86 -7.94 -25.87 -9.40
C GLY A 86 -8.91 -26.68 -8.58
N GLN A 87 -9.78 -26.04 -7.80
CA GLN A 87 -10.86 -26.66 -7.04
C GLN A 87 -12.04 -25.69 -6.91
N GLU A 88 -13.22 -26.22 -6.59
CA GLU A 88 -14.40 -25.40 -6.41
C GLU A 88 -14.24 -24.43 -5.24
N VAL A 89 -14.50 -23.15 -5.48
CA VAL A 89 -14.80 -22.15 -4.46
C VAL A 89 -16.31 -21.95 -4.49
N LYS A 90 -17.00 -22.45 -3.46
CA LYS A 90 -18.44 -22.31 -3.38
C LYS A 90 -18.80 -20.87 -3.02
N PHE A 91 -19.56 -20.21 -3.88
CA PHE A 91 -20.04 -18.87 -3.59
C PHE A 91 -21.30 -18.94 -2.73
N ALA A 92 -21.25 -18.39 -1.52
CA ALA A 92 -22.41 -18.30 -0.64
C ALA A 92 -23.18 -17.00 -0.95
N ALA A 93 -24.02 -17.06 -1.97
CA ALA A 93 -24.86 -15.93 -2.37
C ALA A 93 -25.88 -15.64 -1.27
N ASP A 94 -25.65 -14.56 -0.53
CA ASP A 94 -26.50 -14.18 0.60
C ASP A 94 -26.52 -12.65 0.72
N PRO A 95 -27.68 -12.00 0.55
CA PRO A 95 -27.74 -10.53 0.65
C PRO A 95 -27.43 -10.01 2.05
N GLU A 96 -27.55 -10.87 3.07
CA GLU A 96 -27.20 -10.54 4.47
C GLU A 96 -25.75 -10.85 4.82
N VAL A 97 -24.96 -11.37 3.87
CA VAL A 97 -23.57 -11.83 4.01
C VAL A 97 -23.47 -13.06 4.94
N VAL A 98 -23.96 -12.96 6.17
CA VAL A 98 -24.03 -14.05 7.14
C VAL A 98 -25.52 -14.35 7.40
N GLY A 99 -26.22 -14.79 6.38
CA GLY A 99 -27.60 -15.20 6.46
C GLY A 99 -27.74 -16.71 6.36
N PRO A 100 -29.00 -17.23 6.12
CA PRO A 100 -29.24 -18.64 6.06
C PRO A 100 -28.42 -19.40 5.01
N ASN A 101 -28.20 -18.78 3.84
CA ASN A 101 -27.44 -19.42 2.76
C ASN A 101 -25.96 -19.57 3.11
N ALA A 102 -25.38 -18.53 3.70
CA ALA A 102 -23.99 -18.55 4.13
C ALA A 102 -23.77 -19.59 5.25
N LYS A 103 -24.65 -19.61 6.23
CA LYS A 103 -24.58 -20.56 7.33
C LYS A 103 -24.69 -22.01 6.83
N ALA A 104 -25.62 -22.29 5.92
CA ALA A 104 -25.77 -23.60 5.32
C ALA A 104 -24.53 -24.04 4.53
N ALA A 105 -23.95 -23.12 3.75
CA ALA A 105 -22.73 -23.38 2.99
C ALA A 105 -21.55 -23.74 3.91
N VAL A 106 -21.38 -23.01 5.01
CA VAL A 106 -20.31 -23.26 5.99
C VAL A 106 -20.54 -24.61 6.73
N GLU A 107 -21.75 -24.90 7.13
CA GLU A 107 -22.09 -26.18 7.81
C GLU A 107 -21.82 -27.42 6.93
N ALA A 108 -21.93 -27.26 5.62
CA ALA A 108 -21.72 -28.35 4.66
C ALA A 108 -20.22 -28.55 4.30
N MET A 109 -19.31 -27.75 4.81
CA MET A 109 -17.89 -27.84 4.47
C MET A 109 -17.21 -29.06 5.04
N ASN A 110 -16.31 -29.64 4.23
CA ASN A 110 -15.34 -30.64 4.66
C ASN A 110 -13.94 -29.96 4.73
N ASP A 111 -13.01 -30.65 5.38
CA ASP A 111 -11.63 -30.16 5.48
C ASP A 111 -11.05 -29.93 4.09
N GLY A 112 -10.46 -28.77 3.87
CA GLY A 112 -9.90 -28.36 2.57
C GLY A 112 -10.88 -27.68 1.63
N ASP A 113 -12.17 -27.64 1.96
CA ASP A 113 -13.15 -26.91 1.15
C ASP A 113 -12.98 -25.40 1.30
N VAL A 114 -13.45 -24.68 0.28
CA VAL A 114 -13.40 -23.21 0.25
C VAL A 114 -14.79 -22.64 -0.06
N VAL A 115 -15.21 -21.69 0.77
CA VAL A 115 -16.44 -20.92 0.58
C VAL A 115 -16.06 -19.45 0.50
N LEU A 116 -16.67 -18.70 -0.42
CA LEU A 116 -16.55 -17.24 -0.48
C LEU A 116 -17.89 -16.62 -0.09
N LEU A 117 -17.86 -15.75 0.91
CA LEU A 117 -19.04 -14.97 1.32
C LEU A 117 -19.31 -13.83 0.33
N GLU A 118 -20.53 -13.31 0.35
CA GLU A 118 -20.91 -12.15 -0.44
C GLU A 118 -20.23 -10.87 0.14
N ASN A 119 -20.17 -9.82 -0.67
CA ASN A 119 -19.56 -8.53 -0.35
C ASN A 119 -19.92 -8.04 1.07
N THR A 120 -18.92 -7.93 1.93
CA THR A 120 -19.13 -7.55 3.34
C THR A 120 -19.78 -6.17 3.48
N ARG A 121 -19.59 -5.29 2.51
CA ARG A 121 -20.20 -3.95 2.51
C ARG A 121 -21.65 -3.91 2.06
N TYR A 122 -22.26 -5.07 1.79
CA TYR A 122 -23.71 -5.16 1.71
C TYR A 122 -24.36 -4.89 3.06
N ARG A 123 -23.60 -5.06 4.15
CA ARG A 123 -24.05 -4.73 5.50
C ARG A 123 -23.57 -3.32 5.87
N ALA A 124 -24.50 -2.48 6.29
CA ALA A 124 -24.21 -1.12 6.71
C ALA A 124 -23.26 -1.07 7.92
N GLU A 125 -23.30 -2.09 8.77
CA GLU A 125 -22.47 -2.18 9.97
C GLU A 125 -20.98 -2.38 9.66
N GLU A 126 -20.63 -2.92 8.49
CA GLU A 126 -19.24 -3.27 8.16
C GLU A 126 -18.27 -2.12 8.37
N THR A 127 -18.54 -0.98 7.75
CA THR A 127 -17.64 0.19 7.83
C THR A 127 -17.71 0.93 9.17
N LYS A 128 -18.72 0.63 9.98
CA LYS A 128 -18.93 1.22 11.31
C LYS A 128 -18.38 0.34 12.43
N ASN A 129 -17.82 -0.81 12.10
CA ASN A 129 -17.32 -1.79 13.06
C ASN A 129 -18.41 -2.24 14.06
N GLY A 130 -19.64 -2.42 13.56
CA GLY A 130 -20.81 -2.73 14.38
C GLY A 130 -20.72 -4.09 15.06
N GLU A 131 -21.14 -4.17 16.31
CA GLU A 131 -21.02 -5.37 17.14
C GLU A 131 -21.81 -6.55 16.57
N ALA A 132 -23.04 -6.35 16.12
CA ALA A 132 -23.91 -7.42 15.65
C ALA A 132 -23.33 -8.16 14.44
N PHE A 133 -22.87 -7.42 13.42
CA PHE A 133 -22.27 -8.03 12.25
C PHE A 133 -20.91 -8.67 12.56
N SER A 134 -20.13 -8.07 13.44
CA SER A 134 -18.86 -8.65 13.93
C SER A 134 -19.09 -10.01 14.58
N LYS A 135 -20.11 -10.14 15.42
CA LYS A 135 -20.53 -11.40 16.04
C LYS A 135 -21.00 -12.42 15.00
N ASP A 136 -21.75 -11.96 14.00
CA ASP A 136 -22.23 -12.83 12.92
C ASP A 136 -21.04 -13.45 12.16
N LEU A 137 -20.06 -12.63 11.79
CA LEU A 137 -18.83 -13.12 11.13
C LEU A 137 -18.08 -14.11 12.03
N ALA A 138 -17.90 -13.78 13.30
CA ALA A 138 -17.22 -14.64 14.26
C ALA A 138 -17.92 -15.97 14.47
N SER A 139 -19.26 -16.01 14.37
CA SER A 139 -20.03 -17.24 14.53
C SER A 139 -19.74 -18.29 13.46
N LEU A 140 -19.17 -17.89 12.32
CA LEU A 140 -18.83 -18.79 11.21
C LEU A 140 -17.47 -19.49 11.40
N CYS A 141 -16.66 -19.08 12.38
CA CYS A 141 -15.28 -19.55 12.43
C CYS A 141 -14.78 -19.85 13.83
N ASP A 142 -13.73 -20.68 13.87
CA ASP A 142 -12.96 -20.99 15.07
C ASP A 142 -11.68 -20.16 15.11
N VAL A 143 -11.17 -19.75 13.93
CA VAL A 143 -9.94 -18.99 13.73
C VAL A 143 -10.20 -17.89 12.72
N PHE A 144 -9.65 -16.70 12.97
CA PHE A 144 -9.68 -15.58 12.04
C PHE A 144 -8.27 -15.30 11.50
N VAL A 145 -8.19 -15.09 10.17
CA VAL A 145 -6.96 -14.70 9.47
C VAL A 145 -7.20 -13.39 8.75
N ASN A 146 -6.36 -12.40 9.00
CA ASN A 146 -6.39 -11.14 8.26
C ASN A 146 -5.23 -11.10 7.25
N ASP A 147 -5.58 -11.07 5.97
CA ASP A 147 -4.62 -10.98 4.86
C ASP A 147 -4.86 -9.75 3.98
N ALA A 148 -5.64 -8.80 4.46
CA ALA A 148 -6.06 -7.60 3.75
C ALA A 148 -5.38 -6.35 4.30
N PHE A 149 -4.15 -6.09 3.89
CA PHE A 149 -3.40 -4.93 4.36
C PHE A 149 -4.02 -3.61 3.91
N GLY A 150 -4.59 -3.55 2.70
CA GLY A 150 -5.18 -2.33 2.15
C GLY A 150 -6.30 -1.71 2.99
N THR A 151 -6.92 -2.48 3.87
CA THR A 151 -7.96 -2.00 4.81
C THR A 151 -7.48 -1.93 6.26
N ALA A 152 -6.22 -2.27 6.52
CA ALA A 152 -5.70 -2.39 7.90
C ALA A 152 -5.67 -1.08 8.67
N HIS A 153 -5.69 0.06 8.00
CA HIS A 153 -5.73 1.39 8.62
C HIS A 153 -7.13 1.80 9.10
N ARG A 154 -8.14 0.98 8.83
CA ARG A 154 -9.53 1.22 9.23
C ARG A 154 -10.04 0.10 10.12
N ALA A 155 -10.87 0.44 11.09
CA ALA A 155 -11.54 -0.53 11.93
C ALA A 155 -12.91 -0.85 11.34
N HIS A 156 -13.02 -2.02 10.68
CA HIS A 156 -14.27 -2.55 10.13
C HIS A 156 -14.63 -3.88 10.82
N CYS A 157 -15.84 -4.36 10.64
CA CYS A 157 -16.25 -5.64 11.23
C CYS A 157 -15.37 -6.79 10.78
N SER A 158 -15.07 -6.86 9.49
CA SER A 158 -14.35 -7.99 8.89
C SER A 158 -12.85 -8.00 9.12
N ASN A 159 -12.27 -6.97 9.75
CA ASN A 159 -10.84 -6.93 10.07
C ASN A 159 -10.52 -6.67 11.54
N VAL A 160 -11.37 -5.95 12.25
CA VAL A 160 -11.16 -5.60 13.67
C VAL A 160 -12.27 -6.16 14.56
N GLY A 161 -13.53 -5.80 14.27
CA GLY A 161 -14.65 -6.19 15.13
C GLY A 161 -14.76 -7.69 15.36
N VAL A 162 -14.57 -8.48 14.32
CA VAL A 162 -14.61 -9.96 14.39
C VAL A 162 -13.60 -10.53 15.40
N THR A 163 -12.44 -9.88 15.57
CA THR A 163 -11.38 -10.37 16.46
C THR A 163 -11.77 -10.31 17.93
N GLN A 164 -12.77 -9.51 18.28
CA GLN A 164 -13.25 -9.39 19.66
C GLN A 164 -14.05 -10.61 20.10
N PHE A 165 -14.50 -11.44 19.15
CA PHE A 165 -15.37 -12.58 19.39
C PHE A 165 -14.75 -13.91 18.98
N VAL A 166 -13.44 -13.93 18.69
CA VAL A 166 -12.66 -15.14 18.41
C VAL A 166 -11.40 -15.15 19.27
N ASP A 167 -10.99 -16.34 19.71
CA ASP A 167 -9.80 -16.46 20.57
C ASP A 167 -8.50 -16.39 19.77
N THR A 168 -8.51 -16.86 18.53
CA THR A 168 -7.34 -16.91 17.67
C THR A 168 -7.54 -16.03 16.44
N ALA A 169 -6.76 -14.95 16.37
CA ALA A 169 -6.73 -14.03 15.24
C ALA A 169 -5.28 -13.86 14.81
N VAL A 170 -4.95 -14.24 13.58
CA VAL A 170 -3.59 -14.21 13.06
C VAL A 170 -3.53 -13.48 11.73
N VAL A 171 -2.34 -13.26 11.20
CA VAL A 171 -2.15 -12.62 9.90
C VAL A 171 -1.79 -13.64 8.82
N GLY A 172 -2.18 -13.36 7.58
CA GLY A 172 -1.75 -14.11 6.42
C GLY A 172 -0.39 -13.64 5.90
N TYR A 173 0.09 -14.27 4.84
CA TYR A 173 1.42 -13.98 4.28
C TYR A 173 1.57 -12.58 3.70
N LEU A 174 0.52 -12.04 3.08
CA LEU A 174 0.56 -10.67 2.56
C LEU A 174 0.72 -9.65 3.69
N MET A 175 -0.10 -9.80 4.72
CA MET A 175 -0.04 -8.94 5.90
C MET A 175 1.30 -9.06 6.61
N GLN A 176 1.86 -10.27 6.71
CA GLN A 176 3.15 -10.51 7.36
C GLN A 176 4.28 -9.77 6.63
N LYS A 177 4.30 -9.78 5.30
CA LYS A 177 5.30 -9.02 4.53
C LYS A 177 5.20 -7.52 4.78
N GLU A 178 3.99 -6.98 4.84
CA GLU A 178 3.80 -5.55 5.12
C GLU A 178 4.29 -5.19 6.52
N ILE A 179 4.03 -6.04 7.51
CA ILE A 179 4.53 -5.88 8.88
C ILE A 179 6.05 -5.93 8.91
N ASP A 180 6.65 -6.90 8.22
CA ASP A 180 8.10 -7.10 8.22
C ASP A 180 8.83 -5.93 7.56
N PHE A 181 8.33 -5.42 6.45
CA PHE A 181 9.01 -4.40 5.66
C PHE A 181 8.56 -2.98 6.00
N LEU A 182 7.29 -2.63 5.86
CA LEU A 182 6.83 -1.29 6.19
C LEU A 182 6.79 -1.02 7.70
N GLY A 183 6.49 -2.02 8.48
CA GLY A 183 6.50 -1.91 9.94
C GLY A 183 7.91 -2.02 10.51
N ASN A 184 8.47 -3.23 10.49
CA ASN A 184 9.69 -3.52 11.23
C ASN A 184 10.98 -3.03 10.57
N ALA A 185 11.16 -3.21 9.26
CA ALA A 185 12.39 -2.78 8.59
C ALA A 185 12.56 -1.26 8.59
N VAL A 186 11.45 -0.51 8.49
CA VAL A 186 11.48 0.97 8.57
C VAL A 186 11.75 1.46 10.00
N ASN A 187 11.23 0.77 11.00
CA ASN A 187 11.42 1.15 12.41
C ASN A 187 12.74 0.64 13.01
N ASN A 188 13.30 -0.44 12.47
CA ASN A 188 14.59 -1.00 12.87
C ASN A 188 15.44 -1.28 11.64
N PRO A 189 15.84 -0.24 10.89
CA PRO A 189 16.53 -0.42 9.63
C PRO A 189 18.00 -0.82 9.82
N GLU A 190 18.53 -1.56 8.86
CA GLU A 190 19.99 -1.62 8.67
C GLU A 190 20.43 -0.29 8.08
N ARG A 191 21.48 0.30 8.63
CA ARG A 191 21.96 1.63 8.20
C ARG A 191 23.14 1.52 7.26
N PRO A 192 23.32 2.45 6.32
CA PRO A 192 22.54 3.70 6.17
C PRO A 192 21.10 3.45 5.69
N PHE A 193 20.17 4.20 6.29
CA PHE A 193 18.76 4.17 5.90
C PHE A 193 18.41 5.42 5.11
N VAL A 194 17.95 5.23 3.88
CA VAL A 194 17.57 6.30 2.96
C VAL A 194 16.07 6.24 2.70
N ALA A 195 15.39 7.36 2.88
CA ALA A 195 13.99 7.51 2.47
C ALA A 195 13.91 8.46 1.28
N ILE A 196 13.07 8.11 0.31
CA ILE A 196 12.81 8.89 -0.90
C ILE A 196 11.34 9.24 -0.92
N LEU A 197 11.03 10.52 -0.87
CA LEU A 197 9.66 11.04 -0.93
C LEU A 197 9.47 11.88 -2.17
N GLY A 198 8.42 11.58 -2.90
CA GLY A 198 7.98 12.36 -4.05
C GLY A 198 6.48 12.62 -3.97
N GLY A 199 5.90 13.04 -5.07
CA GLY A 199 4.48 13.38 -5.15
C GLY A 199 4.25 14.88 -5.29
N ALA A 200 2.97 15.27 -5.39
CA ALA A 200 2.60 16.62 -5.79
C ALA A 200 2.67 17.64 -4.65
N LYS A 201 2.33 17.25 -3.42
CA LYS A 201 2.06 18.20 -2.33
C LYS A 201 2.76 17.85 -1.02
N VAL A 202 3.42 18.84 -0.43
CA VAL A 202 3.99 18.76 0.92
C VAL A 202 2.91 18.48 1.95
N SER A 203 1.75 19.15 1.83
CA SER A 203 0.64 19.04 2.78
C SER A 203 0.13 17.60 2.97
N SER A 204 0.23 16.77 1.94
CA SER A 204 -0.18 15.37 2.00
C SER A 204 0.89 14.45 2.61
N LYS A 205 2.09 14.94 2.86
CA LYS A 205 3.24 14.14 3.30
C LYS A 205 3.82 14.59 4.66
N ILE A 206 3.17 15.54 5.33
CA ILE A 206 3.70 16.13 6.58
C ILE A 206 4.05 15.06 7.62
N SER A 207 3.10 14.19 7.94
CA SER A 207 3.31 13.16 8.96
C SER A 207 4.37 12.15 8.56
N VAL A 208 4.48 11.84 7.28
CA VAL A 208 5.53 10.95 6.75
C VAL A 208 6.90 11.60 6.88
N ILE A 209 7.02 12.87 6.48
CA ILE A 209 8.28 13.61 6.57
C ILE A 209 8.75 13.65 8.03
N GLU A 210 7.87 14.05 8.94
CA GLU A 210 8.20 14.17 10.35
C GLU A 210 8.60 12.84 10.98
N ASN A 211 7.87 11.77 10.67
CA ASN A 211 8.21 10.44 11.19
C ASN A 211 9.54 9.92 10.63
N LEU A 212 9.76 10.08 9.33
CA LEU A 212 11.00 9.59 8.70
C LEU A 212 12.22 10.39 9.11
N LEU A 213 12.10 11.70 9.35
CA LEU A 213 13.22 12.51 9.87
C LEU A 213 13.76 12.00 11.20
N GLU A 214 12.91 11.34 12.01
CA GLU A 214 13.34 10.72 13.26
C GLU A 214 14.13 9.42 13.06
N LYS A 215 14.11 8.84 11.85
CA LYS A 215 14.59 7.47 11.62
C LYS A 215 15.69 7.35 10.59
N VAL A 216 15.73 8.23 9.61
CA VAL A 216 16.62 8.10 8.44
C VAL A 216 17.98 8.74 8.66
N ASP A 217 18.97 8.27 7.89
CA ASP A 217 20.27 8.92 7.75
C ASP A 217 20.23 9.95 6.61
N THR A 218 19.46 9.67 5.57
CA THR A 218 19.28 10.55 4.42
C THR A 218 17.81 10.60 4.03
N LEU A 219 17.29 11.79 3.79
CA LEU A 219 15.95 12.01 3.24
C LEU A 219 16.07 12.70 1.88
N ILE A 220 15.52 12.08 0.86
CA ILE A 220 15.53 12.56 -0.53
C ILE A 220 14.12 13.06 -0.87
N ILE A 221 14.03 14.28 -1.39
CA ILE A 221 12.78 14.91 -1.80
C ILE A 221 12.78 15.10 -3.31
N GLY A 222 11.68 14.71 -3.96
CA GLY A 222 11.47 14.93 -5.40
C GLY A 222 10.00 15.21 -5.69
N GLY A 223 9.66 15.21 -6.97
CA GLY A 223 8.29 15.46 -7.41
C GLY A 223 7.84 16.91 -7.23
N GLY A 224 6.54 17.15 -7.40
CA GLY A 224 5.94 18.48 -7.30
C GLY A 224 6.14 19.16 -5.95
N MET A 225 6.21 18.39 -4.87
CA MET A 225 6.43 18.93 -3.53
C MET A 225 7.79 19.62 -3.38
N SER A 226 8.77 19.29 -4.22
CA SER A 226 10.11 19.89 -4.15
C SER A 226 10.12 21.37 -4.54
N TYR A 227 9.15 21.83 -5.30
CA TYR A 227 9.06 23.24 -5.70
C TYR A 227 8.68 24.14 -4.53
N THR A 228 7.91 23.64 -3.58
CA THR A 228 7.65 24.35 -2.33
C THR A 228 8.93 24.55 -1.52
N PHE A 229 9.79 23.54 -1.46
CA PHE A 229 11.11 23.67 -0.83
C PHE A 229 12.00 24.67 -1.59
N SER A 230 12.00 24.62 -2.92
CA SER A 230 12.77 25.55 -3.74
C SER A 230 12.32 27.00 -3.54
N LYS A 231 11.02 27.26 -3.54
CA LYS A 231 10.46 28.59 -3.29
C LYS A 231 10.79 29.08 -1.88
N ALA A 232 10.69 28.21 -0.90
CA ALA A 232 11.02 28.52 0.50
C ALA A 232 12.47 29.00 0.65
N LYS A 233 13.38 28.47 -0.16
CA LYS A 233 14.80 28.86 -0.19
C LYS A 233 15.07 30.11 -1.02
N GLY A 234 14.04 30.76 -1.53
CA GLY A 234 14.16 31.97 -2.34
C GLY A 234 14.25 31.75 -3.86
N GLY A 235 14.00 30.52 -4.32
CA GLY A 235 14.06 30.19 -5.74
C GLY A 235 12.83 30.64 -6.53
N HIS A 236 13.00 30.73 -7.85
CA HIS A 236 11.92 30.94 -8.80
C HIS A 236 11.44 29.61 -9.35
N VAL A 237 10.14 29.36 -9.29
CA VAL A 237 9.53 28.07 -9.69
C VAL A 237 8.56 28.19 -10.87
N GLY A 238 8.45 29.38 -11.48
CA GLY A 238 7.51 29.62 -12.60
C GLY A 238 6.08 29.27 -12.22
N ILE A 239 5.42 28.51 -13.08
CA ILE A 239 4.05 28.02 -12.84
C ILE A 239 4.02 26.60 -12.28
N SER A 240 5.14 26.12 -11.71
CA SER A 240 5.20 24.80 -11.06
C SER A 240 4.20 24.67 -9.93
N LEU A 241 3.84 23.42 -9.60
CA LEU A 241 3.04 23.15 -8.41
C LEU A 241 3.69 23.81 -7.19
N LEU A 242 2.90 24.56 -6.43
CA LEU A 242 3.41 25.33 -5.30
C LEU A 242 2.34 25.44 -4.23
N GLU A 243 2.75 25.16 -2.99
CA GLU A 243 1.93 25.40 -1.79
C GLU A 243 2.59 26.52 -0.98
N GLU A 244 2.29 27.78 -1.31
CA GLU A 244 2.92 28.93 -0.63
C GLU A 244 2.74 28.90 0.88
N ASP A 245 1.59 28.46 1.37
CA ASP A 245 1.32 28.39 2.81
C ASP A 245 2.23 27.37 3.54
N TYR A 246 2.90 26.50 2.81
CA TYR A 246 3.81 25.49 3.37
C TYR A 246 5.29 25.81 3.19
N CYS A 247 5.62 26.99 2.67
CA CYS A 247 7.02 27.40 2.53
C CYS A 247 7.72 27.51 3.90
N GLN A 248 7.05 28.07 4.90
CA GLN A 248 7.64 28.11 6.24
C GLN A 248 7.81 26.71 6.82
N TYR A 249 6.84 25.83 6.61
CA TYR A 249 6.97 24.42 7.01
C TYR A 249 8.18 23.75 6.35
N ALA A 250 8.41 24.01 5.06
CA ALA A 250 9.57 23.48 4.35
C ALA A 250 10.89 23.96 4.97
N LEU A 251 10.99 25.24 5.31
CA LEU A 251 12.17 25.79 6.01
C LEU A 251 12.37 25.14 7.37
N ASP A 252 11.29 24.90 8.11
CA ASP A 252 11.32 24.25 9.42
C ASP A 252 11.83 22.80 9.30
N MET A 253 11.44 22.09 8.23
CA MET A 253 11.90 20.71 7.99
C MET A 253 13.39 20.67 7.57
N ILE A 254 13.84 21.63 6.79
CA ILE A 254 15.27 21.77 6.44
C ILE A 254 16.09 21.96 7.73
N LYS A 255 15.65 22.85 8.60
CA LYS A 255 16.30 23.10 9.89
C LYS A 255 16.27 21.88 10.79
N LYS A 256 15.12 21.20 10.88
CA LYS A 256 14.96 20.00 11.69
C LYS A 256 15.90 18.87 11.23
N ALA A 257 16.03 18.69 9.91
CA ALA A 257 16.95 17.70 9.35
C ALA A 257 18.39 18.01 9.77
N GLU A 258 18.82 19.29 9.66
CA GLU A 258 20.14 19.72 10.07
C GLU A 258 20.39 19.48 11.56
N GLU A 259 19.45 19.84 12.42
CA GLU A 259 19.53 19.63 13.87
C GLU A 259 19.65 18.14 14.25
N LYS A 260 19.01 17.26 13.48
CA LYS A 260 19.03 15.80 13.71
C LYS A 260 20.21 15.09 13.03
N GLY A 261 21.04 15.81 12.29
CA GLY A 261 22.12 15.22 11.54
C GLY A 261 21.65 14.38 10.35
N VAL A 262 20.44 14.63 9.86
CA VAL A 262 19.90 13.96 8.67
C VAL A 262 20.34 14.73 7.43
N LYS A 263 20.89 13.99 6.45
CA LYS A 263 21.24 14.58 5.16
C LYS A 263 19.97 14.73 4.33
N LEU A 264 19.54 15.97 4.12
CA LEU A 264 18.37 16.27 3.29
C LEU A 264 18.84 16.62 1.88
N LEU A 265 18.45 15.83 0.89
CA LEU A 265 18.77 16.04 -0.52
C LEU A 265 17.55 16.62 -1.24
N LEU A 266 17.73 17.79 -1.81
CA LEU A 266 16.75 18.50 -2.63
C LEU A 266 17.25 18.55 -4.07
N PRO A 267 16.36 18.68 -5.07
CA PRO A 267 16.79 18.78 -6.46
C PRO A 267 17.75 19.97 -6.68
N VAL A 268 18.79 19.76 -7.47
CA VAL A 268 19.75 20.80 -7.88
C VAL A 268 19.49 21.27 -9.30
N ASP A 269 18.77 20.47 -10.09
CA ASP A 269 18.31 20.81 -11.43
C ASP A 269 16.93 20.18 -11.70
N ASN A 270 16.24 20.70 -12.69
CA ASN A 270 14.91 20.23 -13.08
C ASN A 270 14.78 20.17 -14.59
N VAL A 271 13.99 19.19 -15.05
CA VAL A 271 13.43 19.18 -16.40
C VAL A 271 12.16 20.01 -16.35
N ILE A 272 12.11 21.07 -17.14
CA ILE A 272 10.99 22.00 -17.20
C ILE A 272 10.30 21.94 -18.57
N ALA A 273 9.04 22.34 -18.60
CA ALA A 273 8.21 22.34 -19.79
C ALA A 273 7.38 23.62 -19.88
N ASP A 274 7.04 24.01 -21.09
CA ASP A 274 6.16 25.15 -21.35
C ASP A 274 4.67 24.79 -21.32
N ALA A 275 4.36 23.50 -21.19
CA ALA A 275 3.00 22.99 -21.02
C ALA A 275 3.02 21.63 -20.34
N PHE A 276 1.93 21.27 -19.66
CA PHE A 276 1.76 19.94 -19.09
C PHE A 276 1.34 18.93 -20.17
N SER A 277 2.29 18.56 -21.01
CA SER A 277 2.10 17.69 -22.17
C SER A 277 3.39 16.99 -22.57
N ASN A 278 3.28 15.76 -23.05
CA ASN A 278 4.44 15.03 -23.59
C ASN A 278 4.96 15.68 -24.91
N ASP A 279 4.17 16.55 -25.53
CA ASP A 279 4.55 17.30 -26.74
C ASP A 279 5.15 18.67 -26.42
N ALA A 280 5.25 19.05 -25.15
CA ALA A 280 5.79 20.34 -24.73
C ALA A 280 7.25 20.49 -25.09
N ASN A 281 7.68 21.76 -25.28
CA ASN A 281 9.08 22.08 -25.30
C ASN A 281 9.68 21.90 -23.92
N THR A 282 10.87 21.33 -23.83
CA THR A 282 11.54 21.01 -22.58
C THR A 282 12.95 21.60 -22.54
N GLN A 283 13.41 21.90 -21.34
CA GLN A 283 14.81 22.23 -21.10
C GLN A 283 15.20 21.86 -19.68
N VAL A 284 16.49 21.77 -19.42
CA VAL A 284 17.04 21.52 -18.09
C VAL A 284 17.55 22.85 -17.53
N VAL A 285 17.10 23.21 -16.33
CA VAL A 285 17.55 24.41 -15.64
C VAL A 285 17.99 24.04 -14.22
N ARG A 286 18.77 24.91 -13.59
CA ARG A 286 19.09 24.79 -12.18
C ARG A 286 17.81 24.99 -11.35
N SER A 287 17.68 24.24 -10.27
CA SER A 287 16.55 24.41 -9.36
C SER A 287 16.51 25.82 -8.79
N GLY A 288 15.33 26.41 -8.78
CA GLY A 288 15.14 27.79 -8.36
C GLY A 288 15.34 28.83 -9.48
N GLU A 289 15.60 28.38 -10.71
CA GLU A 289 15.79 29.26 -11.88
C GLU A 289 14.77 28.92 -12.99
N ILE A 290 13.58 28.53 -12.63
CA ILE A 290 12.51 28.21 -13.59
C ILE A 290 11.88 29.51 -14.09
N PRO A 291 11.93 29.81 -15.40
CA PRO A 291 11.34 31.03 -15.96
C PRO A 291 9.83 31.10 -15.74
N ASP A 292 9.28 32.31 -15.76
CA ASP A 292 7.83 32.51 -15.76
C ASP A 292 7.22 31.75 -16.96
N GLU A 293 6.01 31.27 -16.83
CA GLU A 293 5.29 30.47 -17.83
C GLU A 293 5.85 29.07 -18.08
N TRP A 294 6.92 28.66 -17.38
CA TRP A 294 7.44 27.29 -17.39
C TRP A 294 7.16 26.58 -16.07
N GLU A 295 7.07 25.26 -16.12
CA GLU A 295 6.87 24.43 -14.94
C GLU A 295 7.86 23.28 -14.88
N GLY A 296 8.27 22.92 -13.68
CA GLY A 296 9.07 21.74 -13.46
C GLY A 296 8.19 20.48 -13.49
N LEU A 297 8.61 19.45 -14.23
CA LEU A 297 7.88 18.21 -14.38
C LEU A 297 8.72 16.96 -14.05
N ASP A 298 10.02 17.13 -13.79
CA ASP A 298 10.89 16.04 -13.35
C ASP A 298 12.14 16.62 -12.68
N ILE A 299 12.84 15.78 -11.94
CA ILE A 299 14.20 16.09 -11.51
C ILE A 299 15.13 16.07 -12.73
N GLY A 300 16.18 16.87 -12.68
CA GLY A 300 17.17 16.90 -13.76
C GLY A 300 18.20 15.79 -13.66
N PRO A 301 19.08 15.67 -14.68
CA PRO A 301 20.05 14.59 -14.74
C PRO A 301 21.11 14.64 -13.62
N GLU A 302 21.51 15.83 -13.19
CA GLU A 302 22.46 16.00 -12.09
C GLU A 302 21.85 15.57 -10.76
N THR A 303 20.58 15.91 -10.53
CA THR A 303 19.82 15.45 -9.36
C THR A 303 19.67 13.93 -9.36
N ALA A 304 19.31 13.36 -10.51
CA ALA A 304 19.14 11.90 -10.65
C ALA A 304 20.44 11.17 -10.28
N LYS A 305 21.58 11.67 -10.71
CA LYS A 305 22.90 11.13 -10.38
C LYS A 305 23.18 11.21 -8.87
N LEU A 306 22.90 12.35 -8.26
CA LEU A 306 23.05 12.57 -6.82
C LEU A 306 22.20 11.58 -6.01
N TYR A 307 20.96 11.39 -6.41
CA TYR A 307 20.02 10.49 -5.72
C TYR A 307 20.42 9.02 -5.90
N ALA A 308 20.87 8.65 -7.09
CA ALA A 308 21.37 7.30 -7.35
C ALA A 308 22.61 6.98 -6.49
N GLU A 309 23.52 7.93 -6.31
CA GLU A 309 24.70 7.75 -5.45
C GLU A 309 24.32 7.55 -3.98
N ALA A 310 23.34 8.29 -3.48
CA ALA A 310 22.85 8.14 -2.10
C ALA A 310 22.21 6.76 -1.89
N VAL A 311 21.44 6.26 -2.85
CA VAL A 311 20.83 4.93 -2.83
C VAL A 311 21.88 3.83 -2.84
N LYS A 312 22.93 4.01 -3.63
CA LYS A 312 23.99 2.99 -3.78
C LYS A 312 24.69 2.63 -2.47
N GLU A 313 24.82 3.59 -1.57
CA GLU A 313 25.47 3.39 -0.27
C GLU A 313 24.53 2.87 0.81
N ALA A 314 23.22 2.84 0.54
CA ALA A 314 22.21 2.46 1.52
C ALA A 314 22.19 0.96 1.81
N LYS A 315 21.76 0.60 3.02
CA LYS A 315 21.41 -0.78 3.41
C LYS A 315 19.90 -0.99 3.46
N THR A 316 19.15 0.08 3.69
CA THR A 316 17.68 0.08 3.66
C THR A 316 17.22 1.32 2.91
N VAL A 317 16.30 1.14 1.97
CA VAL A 317 15.67 2.22 1.22
C VAL A 317 14.16 2.05 1.27
N VAL A 318 13.45 3.13 1.62
CA VAL A 318 11.99 3.21 1.43
C VAL A 318 11.69 4.33 0.45
N TRP A 319 10.82 4.07 -0.50
CA TRP A 319 10.44 5.03 -1.54
C TRP A 319 8.92 5.18 -1.61
N ASN A 320 8.43 6.41 -1.48
CA ASN A 320 7.02 6.76 -1.60
C ASN A 320 6.87 8.03 -2.44
N GLY A 321 6.31 7.90 -3.64
CA GLY A 321 6.01 8.98 -4.56
C GLY A 321 7.04 9.17 -5.68
N PRO A 322 6.59 9.40 -6.93
CA PRO A 322 7.48 9.55 -8.08
C PRO A 322 8.24 10.88 -8.05
N MET A 323 9.34 10.94 -8.83
CA MET A 323 10.19 12.13 -8.92
C MET A 323 9.71 13.14 -9.94
N GLY A 324 8.79 12.77 -10.81
CA GLY A 324 8.23 13.62 -11.85
C GLY A 324 6.93 13.07 -12.41
N ALA A 325 6.41 13.69 -13.44
CA ALA A 325 5.19 13.27 -14.15
C ALA A 325 5.51 12.06 -15.06
N PHE A 326 5.87 10.95 -14.45
CA PHE A 326 6.44 9.76 -15.10
C PHE A 326 5.51 9.09 -16.12
N GLU A 327 4.21 9.35 -16.06
CA GLU A 327 3.24 8.85 -17.03
C GLU A 327 3.53 9.38 -18.44
N MET A 328 4.18 10.52 -18.53
CA MET A 328 4.66 11.10 -19.77
C MET A 328 6.14 10.74 -19.97
N PRO A 329 6.53 10.05 -21.05
CA PRO A 329 7.92 9.59 -21.27
C PRO A 329 8.98 10.69 -21.15
N LYS A 330 8.68 11.92 -21.55
CA LYS A 330 9.64 13.04 -21.43
C LYS A 330 9.97 13.41 -19.99
N PHE A 331 9.14 13.02 -19.04
CA PHE A 331 9.27 13.38 -17.62
C PHE A 331 9.44 12.15 -16.73
N ALA A 332 9.83 11.02 -17.30
CA ALA A 332 10.02 9.76 -16.61
C ALA A 332 11.49 9.46 -16.26
N ALA A 333 12.44 10.17 -16.83
CA ALA A 333 13.87 9.87 -16.68
C ALA A 333 14.36 9.91 -15.23
N GLY A 334 13.86 10.86 -14.44
CA GLY A 334 14.24 10.98 -13.02
C GLY A 334 13.72 9.82 -12.19
N THR A 335 12.45 9.45 -12.36
CA THR A 335 11.82 8.31 -11.68
C THR A 335 12.51 7.01 -12.11
N GLU A 336 12.82 6.86 -13.39
CA GLU A 336 13.55 5.70 -13.90
C GLU A 336 14.95 5.58 -13.30
N ALA A 337 15.68 6.69 -13.18
CA ALA A 337 17.01 6.68 -12.58
C ALA A 337 17.00 6.21 -11.12
N VAL A 338 16.01 6.64 -10.36
CA VAL A 338 15.81 6.19 -8.97
C VAL A 338 15.45 4.71 -8.94
N ALA A 339 14.50 4.27 -9.76
CA ALA A 339 14.10 2.87 -9.84
C ALA A 339 15.28 1.97 -10.22
N LYS A 340 16.09 2.37 -11.18
CA LYS A 340 17.29 1.67 -11.59
C LYS A 340 18.30 1.56 -10.46
N ALA A 341 18.52 2.65 -9.72
CA ALA A 341 19.43 2.64 -8.57
C ALA A 341 18.97 1.65 -7.50
N LEU A 342 17.66 1.60 -7.21
CA LEU A 342 17.10 0.63 -6.28
C LEU A 342 17.26 -0.81 -6.80
N ALA A 343 17.13 -1.01 -8.11
CA ALA A 343 17.28 -2.34 -8.72
C ALA A 343 18.73 -2.86 -8.68
N GLU A 344 19.70 -1.97 -8.67
CA GLU A 344 21.13 -2.29 -8.71
C GLU A 344 21.80 -2.37 -7.34
N THR A 345 21.13 -1.92 -6.28
CA THR A 345 21.69 -1.96 -4.92
C THR A 345 21.43 -3.30 -4.23
N ASP A 346 22.30 -3.66 -3.28
CA ASP A 346 22.08 -4.81 -2.39
C ASP A 346 21.23 -4.49 -1.17
N ALA A 347 20.74 -3.26 -1.06
CA ALA A 347 19.92 -2.82 0.05
C ALA A 347 18.56 -3.53 0.07
N VAL A 348 17.92 -3.56 1.24
CA VAL A 348 16.50 -3.86 1.36
C VAL A 348 15.74 -2.68 0.76
N THR A 349 15.00 -2.93 -0.31
CA THR A 349 14.27 -1.89 -1.06
C THR A 349 12.77 -2.06 -0.89
N ILE A 350 12.13 -1.04 -0.32
CA ILE A 350 10.70 -1.06 0.03
C ILE A 350 10.00 0.06 -0.74
N ILE A 351 9.01 -0.31 -1.54
CA ILE A 351 8.18 0.63 -2.29
C ILE A 351 6.86 0.77 -1.54
N GLY A 352 6.58 1.99 -1.08
CA GLY A 352 5.36 2.29 -0.33
C GLY A 352 4.48 3.30 -1.06
N GLY A 353 3.34 2.84 -1.57
CA GLY A 353 2.37 3.71 -2.25
C GLY A 353 2.06 3.29 -3.68
N GLY A 354 0.83 3.57 -4.11
CA GLY A 354 0.32 3.14 -5.41
C GLY A 354 1.07 3.73 -6.61
N ASP A 355 1.39 5.02 -6.56
CA ASP A 355 2.08 5.69 -7.66
C ASP A 355 3.51 5.18 -7.82
N SER A 356 4.21 4.97 -6.71
CA SER A 356 5.57 4.41 -6.74
C SER A 356 5.57 2.98 -7.25
N ALA A 357 4.61 2.16 -6.81
CA ALA A 357 4.43 0.79 -7.27
C ALA A 357 4.14 0.75 -8.79
N ALA A 358 3.24 1.62 -9.25
CA ALA A 358 2.91 1.75 -10.65
C ALA A 358 4.15 2.15 -11.48
N ALA A 359 4.91 3.14 -11.01
CA ALA A 359 6.11 3.61 -11.69
C ALA A 359 7.15 2.49 -11.81
N VAL A 360 7.44 1.81 -10.74
CA VAL A 360 8.45 0.73 -10.70
C VAL A 360 8.04 -0.42 -11.64
N ASN A 361 6.77 -0.80 -11.63
CA ASN A 361 6.26 -1.87 -12.49
C ASN A 361 6.23 -1.46 -13.96
N GLN A 362 5.75 -0.25 -14.26
CA GLN A 362 5.72 0.29 -15.61
C GLN A 362 7.12 0.37 -16.23
N LEU A 363 8.12 0.74 -15.45
CA LEU A 363 9.51 0.87 -15.89
C LEU A 363 10.26 -0.48 -15.91
N GLY A 364 9.62 -1.57 -15.48
CA GLY A 364 10.19 -2.92 -15.57
C GLY A 364 11.13 -3.32 -14.43
N TYR A 365 11.11 -2.61 -13.31
CA TYR A 365 12.01 -2.89 -12.17
C TYR A 365 11.31 -3.56 -10.98
N GLY A 366 10.02 -3.90 -11.10
CA GLY A 366 9.26 -4.45 -9.98
C GLY A 366 9.86 -5.70 -9.35
N ASP A 367 10.36 -6.61 -10.17
CA ASP A 367 10.97 -7.87 -9.71
C ASP A 367 12.28 -7.68 -8.96
N LYS A 368 12.89 -6.51 -9.07
CA LYS A 368 14.16 -6.18 -8.41
C LYS A 368 13.97 -5.57 -7.02
N MET A 369 12.75 -5.25 -6.65
CA MET A 369 12.44 -4.67 -5.32
C MET A 369 12.27 -5.76 -4.29
N THR A 370 12.71 -5.50 -3.06
CA THR A 370 12.53 -6.45 -1.95
C THR A 370 11.06 -6.59 -1.59
N HIS A 371 10.34 -5.46 -1.51
CA HIS A 371 8.94 -5.45 -1.21
C HIS A 371 8.24 -4.27 -1.88
N ILE A 372 7.12 -4.53 -2.54
CA ILE A 372 6.24 -3.51 -3.10
C ILE A 372 4.93 -3.58 -2.33
N SER A 373 4.65 -2.54 -1.54
CA SER A 373 3.38 -2.46 -0.82
C SER A 373 2.25 -2.05 -1.76
N THR A 374 1.15 -2.76 -1.67
CA THR A 374 -0.08 -2.46 -2.41
C THR A 374 -1.15 -1.83 -1.51
N GLY A 375 -0.78 -1.48 -0.29
CA GLY A 375 -1.73 -1.05 0.74
C GLY A 375 -2.29 0.37 0.60
N GLY A 376 -1.81 1.18 -0.34
CA GLY A 376 -2.30 2.54 -0.53
C GLY A 376 -2.27 3.38 0.76
N GLY A 377 -3.46 3.76 1.26
CA GLY A 377 -3.58 4.55 2.49
C GLY A 377 -3.00 3.87 3.73
N ALA A 378 -3.11 2.54 3.82
CA ALA A 378 -2.52 1.79 4.92
C ALA A 378 -0.99 1.86 4.90
N SER A 379 -0.38 1.78 3.72
CA SER A 379 1.07 1.93 3.56
C SER A 379 1.53 3.30 4.03
N LEU A 380 0.80 4.34 3.63
CA LEU A 380 1.12 5.71 4.02
C LEU A 380 1.02 5.89 5.54
N GLU A 381 -0.05 5.39 6.17
CA GLU A 381 -0.22 5.50 7.62
C GLU A 381 0.85 4.72 8.39
N PHE A 382 1.33 3.59 7.88
CA PHE A 382 2.49 2.90 8.47
C PHE A 382 3.74 3.78 8.42
N LEU A 383 4.00 4.43 7.28
CA LEU A 383 5.13 5.37 7.13
C LEU A 383 4.98 6.62 8.00
N GLU A 384 3.76 6.99 8.35
CA GLU A 384 3.47 8.06 9.32
C GLU A 384 3.74 7.66 10.77
N GLY A 385 4.07 6.38 11.02
CA GLY A 385 4.32 5.84 12.35
C GLY A 385 3.06 5.51 13.13
N LYS A 386 1.91 5.46 12.48
CA LYS A 386 0.63 5.15 13.16
C LYS A 386 0.47 3.66 13.40
N GLU A 387 -0.21 3.33 14.51
CA GLU A 387 -0.68 1.99 14.75
C GLU A 387 -1.89 1.72 13.85
N LEU A 388 -1.84 0.62 13.10
CA LEU A 388 -2.94 0.22 12.22
C LEU A 388 -3.90 -0.72 12.96
N PRO A 389 -5.21 -0.36 13.04
CA PRO A 389 -6.17 -1.18 13.78
C PRO A 389 -6.24 -2.65 13.33
N GLY A 390 -6.16 -2.88 12.01
CA GLY A 390 -6.21 -4.24 11.46
C GLY A 390 -4.97 -5.08 11.78
N VAL A 391 -3.85 -4.45 12.05
CA VAL A 391 -2.62 -5.12 12.51
C VAL A 391 -2.68 -5.33 14.02
N ALA A 392 -3.05 -4.29 14.76
CA ALA A 392 -3.12 -4.33 16.22
C ALA A 392 -4.09 -5.41 16.71
N ALA A 393 -5.16 -5.69 15.98
CA ALA A 393 -6.19 -6.66 16.35
C ALA A 393 -5.71 -8.11 16.29
N ALA A 394 -4.62 -8.41 15.58
CA ALA A 394 -4.06 -9.76 15.54
C ALA A 394 -3.31 -10.10 16.83
N ASN A 395 -3.29 -11.39 17.17
CA ASN A 395 -2.59 -11.85 18.37
C ASN A 395 -1.07 -11.68 18.24
N ASP A 396 -0.44 -11.26 19.30
CA ASP A 396 1.02 -11.25 19.42
C ASP A 396 1.56 -12.68 19.65
N LYS A 397 2.80 -12.94 19.20
CA LYS A 397 3.51 -14.19 19.49
C LYS A 397 3.84 -14.31 20.97
#